data_92b1aaf8a85c2a99f4b13bebc4970538
#
_entry.id   92b1aaf8a85c2a99f4b13bebc4970538
#
_cell.length_a   1.000
_cell.length_b   1.000
_cell.length_c   1.000
_cell.angle_alpha   90.00
_cell.angle_beta   90.00
_cell.angle_gamma   90.00
#
_symmetry.space_group_name_H-M   'P 1'
#
loop_
_entity.id
_entity.type
_entity.pdbx_description
1 polymer ?
#
loop_
_entity_poly.entity_id
_entity_poly.type
_entity_poly.pdbx_seq_one_letter_code
_entity_poly.pdbx_strand_id
1 'polypeptide(L)'
;SEALGQYTADGALNTAPFALYITVLYLTMTITSPLAGKLIQKMDIRIILTVSAALVGIGFILMSMYTEIWQFYISGVLLGLGEISILWLAIPTLLNRWFRKNAGFFIGICMAMTGVGGAIWNSLFTALNASGMPYQTIYLIWGVIALATSLPFTLFCVRSTPEEVGLTPYGAEVAADGTVEKPRGLSASKAMRSPVFYIVFIYAGFINLLTIIANQFPSYMRTLGAAGNVAYDVAVVGGVM
;
A
#
# COMPACT_ATOMS: atom_id res chain seq x y z
N SER A 1 -13.54 15.54 6.04
CA SER A 1 -13.71 16.74 6.90
C SER A 1 -15.12 17.29 6.82
N GLU A 2 -15.71 17.42 5.62
CA GLU A 2 -17.08 17.95 5.44
C GLU A 2 -18.12 17.12 6.20
N ALA A 3 -18.11 15.80 6.01
CA ALA A 3 -19.05 14.88 6.66
C ALA A 3 -18.94 14.84 8.20
N LEU A 4 -17.82 15.31 8.75
CA LEU A 4 -17.60 15.43 10.20
C LEU A 4 -17.69 16.88 10.69
N GLY A 5 -18.18 17.82 9.86
CA GLY A 5 -18.40 19.22 10.23
C GLY A 5 -17.12 19.98 10.56
N GLN A 6 -15.98 19.56 10.02
CA GLN A 6 -14.69 20.19 10.28
C GLN A 6 -14.48 21.41 9.39
N TYR A 7 -14.71 22.58 9.93
CA TYR A 7 -14.51 23.86 9.25
C TYR A 7 -13.51 24.73 10.01
N THR A 8 -12.77 25.54 9.28
CA THR A 8 -11.92 26.61 9.86
C THR A 8 -12.80 27.78 10.31
N ALA A 9 -12.21 28.71 11.06
CA ALA A 9 -12.90 29.94 11.49
C ALA A 9 -13.50 30.76 10.33
N ASP A 10 -12.90 30.66 9.15
CA ASP A 10 -13.33 31.34 7.92
C ASP A 10 -14.41 30.55 7.14
N GLY A 11 -14.90 29.43 7.68
CA GLY A 11 -15.89 28.56 7.04
C GLY A 11 -15.35 27.64 5.95
N ALA A 12 -14.04 27.60 5.73
CA ALA A 12 -13.42 26.67 4.79
C ALA A 12 -13.26 25.27 5.42
N LEU A 13 -13.20 24.23 4.57
CA LEU A 13 -12.97 22.84 5.05
C LEU A 13 -11.61 22.70 5.72
N ASN A 14 -11.60 22.27 6.98
CA ASN A 14 -10.39 21.96 7.71
C ASN A 14 -9.89 20.57 7.35
N THR A 15 -8.88 20.48 6.49
CA THR A 15 -8.27 19.22 6.05
C THR A 15 -7.08 18.78 6.92
N ALA A 16 -6.60 19.64 7.83
CA ALA A 16 -5.43 19.37 8.66
C ALA A 16 -5.54 18.09 9.51
N PRO A 17 -6.69 17.78 10.15
CA PRO A 17 -6.83 16.54 10.90
C PRO A 17 -6.69 15.26 10.05
N PHE A 18 -7.11 15.32 8.77
CA PHE A 18 -6.92 14.20 7.85
C PHE A 18 -5.48 14.10 7.34
N ALA A 19 -4.78 15.22 7.20
CA ALA A 19 -3.34 15.19 6.95
C ALA A 19 -2.58 14.54 8.11
N LEU A 20 -2.99 14.79 9.36
CA LEU A 20 -2.44 14.09 10.53
C LEU A 20 -2.72 12.59 10.50
N TYR A 21 -3.91 12.16 10.10
CA TYR A 21 -4.23 10.73 9.91
C TYR A 21 -3.24 10.05 8.94
N ILE A 22 -2.99 10.66 7.79
CA ILE A 22 -2.04 10.15 6.80
C ILE A 22 -0.62 10.14 7.39
N THR A 23 -0.26 11.15 8.16
CA THR A 23 1.05 11.20 8.85
C THR A 23 1.19 10.05 9.85
N VAL A 24 0.18 9.77 10.65
CA VAL A 24 0.16 8.64 11.60
C VAL A 24 0.32 7.31 10.85
N LEU A 25 -0.39 7.12 9.74
CA LEU A 25 -0.30 5.94 8.90
C LEU A 25 1.13 5.72 8.39
N TYR A 26 1.71 6.71 7.71
CA TYR A 26 3.08 6.59 7.17
C TYR A 26 4.15 6.47 8.26
N LEU A 27 3.98 7.15 9.39
CA LEU A 27 4.90 7.03 10.53
C LEU A 27 4.86 5.61 11.09
N THR A 28 3.68 5.03 11.23
CA THR A 28 3.51 3.64 11.66
C THR A 28 4.17 2.67 10.66
N MET A 29 3.95 2.85 9.36
CA MET A 29 4.61 2.07 8.32
C MET A 29 6.13 2.15 8.43
N THR A 30 6.68 3.35 8.64
CA THR A 30 8.12 3.57 8.74
C THR A 30 8.71 2.86 9.96
N ILE A 31 8.09 3.02 11.13
CA ILE A 31 8.56 2.40 12.38
C ILE A 31 8.47 0.86 12.32
N THR A 32 7.40 0.34 11.71
CA THR A 32 7.16 -1.12 11.66
C THR A 32 7.86 -1.82 10.50
N SER A 33 8.32 -1.10 9.49
CA SER A 33 9.00 -1.65 8.31
C SER A 33 10.15 -2.60 8.64
N PRO A 34 11.10 -2.29 9.55
CA PRO A 34 12.19 -3.20 9.90
C PRO A 34 11.71 -4.48 10.58
N LEU A 35 10.64 -4.38 11.38
CA LEU A 35 10.04 -5.54 12.04
C LEU A 35 9.32 -6.43 11.02
N ALA A 36 8.49 -5.84 10.16
CA ALA A 36 7.80 -6.54 9.09
C ALA A 36 8.79 -7.26 8.15
N GLY A 37 9.89 -6.60 7.78
CA GLY A 37 10.95 -7.20 6.97
C GLY A 37 11.62 -8.41 7.63
N LYS A 38 11.83 -8.38 8.95
CA LYS A 38 12.35 -9.54 9.70
C LYS A 38 11.33 -10.68 9.81
N LEU A 39 10.06 -10.35 9.99
CA LEU A 39 8.98 -11.34 10.08
C LEU A 39 8.80 -12.08 8.75
N ILE A 40 8.79 -11.37 7.62
CA ILE A 40 8.67 -11.96 6.27
C ILE A 40 9.82 -12.94 5.96
N GLN A 41 11.00 -12.72 6.55
CA GLN A 41 12.13 -13.65 6.37
C GLN A 41 12.04 -14.89 7.24
N LYS A 42 11.38 -14.82 8.40
CA LYS A 42 11.35 -15.89 9.42
C LYS A 42 10.06 -16.70 9.43
N MET A 43 8.96 -16.13 9.01
CA MET A 43 7.63 -16.73 9.05
C MET A 43 7.12 -17.03 7.64
N ASP A 44 6.11 -17.90 7.56
CA ASP A 44 5.38 -18.10 6.31
C ASP A 44 4.70 -16.79 5.89
N ILE A 45 4.99 -16.37 4.66
CA ILE A 45 4.46 -15.12 4.10
C ILE A 45 2.93 -15.11 4.05
N ARG A 46 2.29 -16.27 3.94
CA ARG A 46 0.82 -16.42 3.99
C ARG A 46 0.23 -15.87 5.27
N ILE A 47 0.82 -16.25 6.41
CA ILE A 47 0.36 -15.81 7.73
C ILE A 47 0.47 -14.30 7.84
N ILE A 48 1.62 -13.75 7.42
CA ILE A 48 1.87 -12.31 7.48
C ILE A 48 0.87 -11.56 6.59
N LEU A 49 0.68 -12.01 5.35
CA LEU A 49 -0.27 -11.38 4.43
C LEU A 49 -1.72 -11.49 4.92
N THR A 50 -2.10 -12.63 5.49
CA THR A 50 -3.45 -12.84 6.03
C THR A 50 -3.71 -11.92 7.22
N VAL A 51 -2.77 -11.85 8.17
CA VAL A 51 -2.88 -10.93 9.32
C VAL A 51 -2.90 -9.47 8.85
N SER A 52 -2.04 -9.12 7.92
CA SER A 52 -1.99 -7.77 7.36
C SER A 52 -3.28 -7.40 6.61
N ALA A 53 -3.84 -8.31 5.81
CA ALA A 53 -5.11 -8.13 5.14
C ALA A 53 -6.27 -7.97 6.14
N ALA A 54 -6.26 -8.76 7.21
CA ALA A 54 -7.23 -8.63 8.29
C ALA A 54 -7.14 -7.26 8.98
N LEU A 55 -5.94 -6.79 9.29
CA LEU A 55 -5.73 -5.46 9.89
C LEU A 55 -6.27 -4.33 9.00
N VAL A 56 -5.98 -4.39 7.70
CA VAL A 56 -6.46 -3.40 6.72
C VAL A 56 -7.98 -3.43 6.60
N GLY A 57 -8.57 -4.60 6.42
CA GLY A 57 -10.02 -4.74 6.29
C GLY A 57 -10.78 -4.35 7.56
N ILE A 58 -10.29 -4.75 8.73
CA ILE A 58 -10.84 -4.33 10.03
C ILE A 58 -10.69 -2.82 10.20
N GLY A 59 -9.54 -2.24 9.82
CA GLY A 59 -9.33 -0.80 9.86
C GLY A 59 -10.38 -0.03 9.06
N PHE A 60 -10.73 -0.49 7.85
CA PHE A 60 -11.81 0.12 7.06
C PHE A 60 -13.20 -0.09 7.69
N ILE A 61 -13.49 -1.28 8.23
CA ILE A 61 -14.76 -1.53 8.91
C ILE A 61 -14.90 -0.61 10.13
N LEU A 62 -13.85 -0.45 10.93
CA LEU A 62 -13.88 0.47 12.06
C LEU A 62 -14.13 1.91 11.63
N MET A 63 -13.56 2.36 10.51
CA MET A 63 -13.82 3.70 9.98
C MET A 63 -15.30 3.94 9.63
N SER A 64 -16.07 2.90 9.34
CA SER A 64 -17.50 3.01 9.11
C SER A 64 -18.29 3.39 10.36
N MET A 65 -17.74 3.17 11.56
CA MET A 65 -18.39 3.43 12.84
C MET A 65 -17.95 4.75 13.48
N TYR A 66 -16.98 5.43 12.92
CA TYR A 66 -16.37 6.60 13.52
C TYR A 66 -17.21 7.85 13.31
N THR A 67 -17.35 8.61 14.38
CA THR A 67 -18.02 9.91 14.41
C THR A 67 -17.05 11.05 14.72
N GLU A 68 -15.91 10.73 15.33
CA GLU A 68 -14.89 11.68 15.75
C GLU A 68 -13.59 11.48 14.99
N ILE A 69 -12.89 12.56 14.71
CA ILE A 69 -11.66 12.52 13.91
C ILE A 69 -10.53 11.73 14.56
N TRP A 70 -10.37 11.83 15.89
CA TRP A 70 -9.30 11.11 16.58
C TRP A 70 -9.39 9.58 16.44
N GLN A 71 -10.59 9.04 16.23
CA GLN A 71 -10.83 7.62 16.01
C GLN A 71 -10.14 7.14 14.70
N PHE A 72 -10.09 8.00 13.68
CA PHE A 72 -9.39 7.68 12.43
C PHE A 72 -7.89 7.48 12.63
N TYR A 73 -7.27 8.09 13.64
CA TYR A 73 -5.85 7.88 13.94
C TYR A 73 -5.59 6.44 14.41
N ILE A 74 -6.54 5.80 15.09
CA ILE A 74 -6.45 4.38 15.47
C ILE A 74 -6.41 3.51 14.21
N SER A 75 -7.34 3.76 13.27
CA SER A 75 -7.30 3.05 11.98
C SER A 75 -6.05 3.39 11.17
N GLY A 76 -5.50 4.59 11.27
CA GLY A 76 -4.22 4.95 10.68
C GLY A 76 -3.08 4.03 11.15
N VAL A 77 -3.06 3.71 12.44
CA VAL A 77 -2.10 2.74 12.99
C VAL A 77 -2.37 1.33 12.46
N LEU A 78 -3.62 0.86 12.48
CA LEU A 78 -3.98 -0.48 11.99
C LEU A 78 -3.64 -0.66 10.50
N LEU A 79 -4.01 0.32 9.68
CA LEU A 79 -3.70 0.34 8.25
C LEU A 79 -2.19 0.38 8.01
N GLY A 80 -1.45 1.23 8.74
CA GLY A 80 0.01 1.32 8.62
C GLY A 80 0.71 0.00 8.95
N LEU A 81 0.24 -0.74 9.96
CA LEU A 81 0.75 -2.07 10.30
C LEU A 81 0.50 -3.10 9.18
N GLY A 82 -0.67 -3.06 8.54
CA GLY A 82 -1.04 -3.99 7.48
C GLY A 82 -0.42 -3.63 6.13
N GLU A 83 -0.56 -2.41 5.70
CA GLU A 83 -0.16 -1.95 4.35
C GLU A 83 1.34 -2.10 4.08
N ILE A 84 2.20 -1.87 5.08
CA ILE A 84 3.65 -2.02 4.90
C ILE A 84 4.02 -3.42 4.40
N SER A 85 3.36 -4.45 4.93
CA SER A 85 3.63 -5.82 4.53
C SER A 85 3.04 -6.14 3.16
N ILE A 86 1.79 -5.75 2.89
CA ILE A 86 1.09 -6.10 1.65
C ILE A 86 1.65 -5.36 0.46
N LEU A 87 1.74 -4.04 0.54
CA LEU A 87 2.08 -3.20 -0.61
C LEU A 87 3.59 -3.16 -0.88
N TRP A 88 4.40 -2.98 0.17
CA TRP A 88 5.80 -2.63 -0.02
C TRP A 88 6.77 -3.79 0.12
N LEU A 89 6.48 -4.77 0.99
CA LEU A 89 7.43 -5.83 1.29
C LEU A 89 7.08 -7.17 0.63
N ALA A 90 5.81 -7.55 0.58
CA ALA A 90 5.42 -8.88 0.11
C ALA A 90 5.64 -9.05 -1.39
N ILE A 91 5.25 -8.06 -2.21
CA ILE A 91 5.34 -8.15 -3.67
C ILE A 91 6.79 -8.38 -4.12
N PRO A 92 7.77 -7.52 -3.75
CA PRO A 92 9.15 -7.75 -4.14
C PRO A 92 9.72 -9.05 -3.56
N THR A 93 9.34 -9.39 -2.32
CA THR A 93 9.87 -10.58 -1.66
C THR A 93 9.37 -11.86 -2.33
N LEU A 94 8.07 -11.97 -2.61
CA LEU A 94 7.49 -13.11 -3.31
C LEU A 94 8.08 -13.24 -4.71
N LEU A 95 8.06 -12.17 -5.48
CA LEU A 95 8.54 -12.21 -6.85
C LEU A 95 10.01 -12.55 -6.94
N ASN A 96 10.86 -12.08 -6.03
CA ASN A 96 12.27 -12.48 -5.97
C ASN A 96 12.47 -13.95 -5.54
N ARG A 97 11.53 -14.56 -4.83
CA ARG A 97 11.58 -16.00 -4.53
C ARG A 97 11.15 -16.84 -5.71
N TRP A 98 10.14 -16.40 -6.46
CA TRP A 98 9.58 -17.14 -7.60
C TRP A 98 10.33 -16.93 -8.91
N PHE A 99 10.93 -15.75 -9.11
CA PHE A 99 11.59 -15.35 -10.34
C PHE A 99 13.05 -14.99 -10.08
N ARG A 100 13.97 -15.72 -10.68
CA ARG A 100 15.40 -15.39 -10.67
C ARG A 100 15.78 -14.53 -11.88
N LYS A 101 15.09 -14.74 -13.00
CA LYS A 101 15.26 -13.97 -14.23
C LYS A 101 14.10 -12.99 -14.38
N ASN A 102 14.42 -11.77 -14.75
CA ASN A 102 13.43 -10.71 -15.01
C ASN A 102 12.53 -10.34 -13.79
N ALA A 103 12.94 -10.64 -12.56
CA ALA A 103 12.16 -10.33 -11.36
C ALA A 103 11.73 -8.86 -11.29
N GLY A 104 12.63 -7.93 -11.66
CA GLY A 104 12.31 -6.49 -11.68
C GLY A 104 11.16 -6.13 -12.62
N PHE A 105 11.07 -6.78 -13.79
CA PHE A 105 9.96 -6.57 -14.71
C PHE A 105 8.62 -6.99 -14.11
N PHE A 106 8.55 -8.15 -13.48
CA PHE A 106 7.33 -8.63 -12.84
C PHE A 106 6.95 -7.79 -11.62
N ILE A 107 7.95 -7.34 -10.83
CA ILE A 107 7.73 -6.40 -9.73
C ILE A 107 7.13 -5.10 -10.28
N GLY A 108 7.68 -4.56 -11.38
CA GLY A 108 7.17 -3.34 -12.01
C GLY A 108 5.71 -3.46 -12.45
N ILE A 109 5.33 -4.58 -13.09
CA ILE A 109 3.93 -4.83 -13.48
C ILE A 109 3.02 -4.88 -12.25
N CYS A 110 3.40 -5.61 -11.20
CA CYS A 110 2.59 -5.70 -9.99
C CYS A 110 2.46 -4.34 -9.29
N MET A 111 3.52 -3.54 -9.27
CA MET A 111 3.46 -2.19 -8.70
C MET A 111 2.59 -1.25 -9.56
N ALA A 112 2.62 -1.36 -10.89
CA ALA A 112 1.75 -0.58 -11.77
C ALA A 112 0.26 -0.88 -11.53
N MET A 113 -0.09 -2.12 -11.17
CA MET A 113 -1.46 -2.48 -10.83
C MET A 113 -1.99 -1.76 -9.58
N THR A 114 -1.14 -1.30 -8.67
CA THR A 114 -1.56 -0.47 -7.53
C THR A 114 -2.12 0.87 -8.00
N GLY A 115 -1.52 1.48 -9.03
CA GLY A 115 -2.03 2.69 -9.66
C GLY A 115 -3.38 2.48 -10.35
N VAL A 116 -3.51 1.39 -11.11
CA VAL A 116 -4.79 1.03 -11.76
C VAL A 116 -5.88 0.81 -10.70
N GLY A 117 -5.57 0.06 -9.64
CA GLY A 117 -6.48 -0.15 -8.52
C GLY A 117 -6.88 1.17 -7.87
N GLY A 118 -5.93 2.06 -7.61
CA GLY A 118 -6.17 3.40 -7.06
C GLY A 118 -7.12 4.22 -7.94
N ALA A 119 -6.93 4.22 -9.25
CA ALA A 119 -7.81 4.92 -10.19
C ALA A 119 -9.25 4.38 -10.14
N ILE A 120 -9.43 3.05 -10.18
CA ILE A 120 -10.75 2.41 -10.13
C ILE A 120 -11.45 2.74 -8.80
N TRP A 121 -10.78 2.57 -7.67
CA TRP A 121 -11.38 2.78 -6.36
C TRP A 121 -11.67 4.25 -6.06
N ASN A 122 -10.82 5.18 -6.49
CA ASN A 122 -11.09 6.61 -6.38
C ASN A 122 -12.31 7.01 -7.23
N SER A 123 -12.43 6.49 -8.44
CA SER A 123 -13.58 6.73 -9.31
C SER A 123 -14.86 6.21 -8.69
N LEU A 124 -14.84 4.99 -8.17
CA LEU A 124 -15.98 4.36 -7.52
C LEU A 124 -16.38 5.14 -6.24
N PHE A 125 -15.41 5.54 -5.42
CA PHE A 125 -15.66 6.37 -4.23
C PHE A 125 -16.36 7.66 -4.61
N THR A 126 -15.86 8.36 -5.62
CA THR A 126 -16.43 9.62 -6.07
C THR A 126 -17.86 9.46 -6.57
N ALA A 127 -18.14 8.39 -7.33
CA ALA A 127 -19.47 8.08 -7.83
C ALA A 127 -20.46 7.74 -6.69
N LEU A 128 -20.04 6.91 -5.72
CA LEU A 128 -20.86 6.55 -4.57
C LEU A 128 -21.14 7.76 -3.66
N ASN A 129 -20.14 8.59 -3.43
CA ASN A 129 -20.31 9.82 -2.65
C ASN A 129 -21.24 10.82 -3.36
N ALA A 130 -21.14 10.95 -4.68
CA ALA A 130 -22.03 11.79 -5.49
C ALA A 130 -23.50 11.29 -5.51
N SER A 131 -23.72 9.99 -5.31
CA SER A 131 -25.08 9.41 -5.18
C SER A 131 -25.71 9.66 -3.79
N GLY A 132 -25.02 10.37 -2.89
CA GLY A 132 -25.51 10.66 -1.54
C GLY A 132 -25.30 9.54 -0.53
N MET A 133 -24.52 8.50 -0.87
CA MET A 133 -24.22 7.41 0.06
C MET A 133 -23.34 7.92 1.21
N PRO A 134 -23.70 7.65 2.48
CA PRO A 134 -22.90 8.10 3.62
C PRO A 134 -21.53 7.39 3.62
N TYR A 135 -20.49 8.12 4.02
CA TYR A 135 -19.12 7.60 4.04
C TYR A 135 -18.98 6.33 4.89
N GLN A 136 -19.76 6.19 5.96
CA GLN A 136 -19.78 5.00 6.81
C GLN A 136 -20.10 3.74 5.99
N THR A 137 -21.11 3.82 5.13
CA THR A 137 -21.52 2.71 4.26
C THR A 137 -20.43 2.39 3.24
N ILE A 138 -19.78 3.40 2.68
CA ILE A 138 -18.70 3.21 1.71
C ILE A 138 -17.51 2.51 2.36
N TYR A 139 -17.08 2.93 3.56
CA TYR A 139 -15.99 2.28 4.28
C TYR A 139 -16.33 0.85 4.70
N LEU A 140 -17.59 0.60 5.10
CA LEU A 140 -18.05 -0.76 5.41
C LEU A 140 -17.96 -1.68 4.19
N ILE A 141 -18.46 -1.23 3.04
CA ILE A 141 -18.41 -1.98 1.78
C ILE A 141 -16.95 -2.30 1.44
N TRP A 142 -16.05 -1.32 1.54
CA TRP A 142 -14.62 -1.51 1.23
C TRP A 142 -13.94 -2.49 2.19
N GLY A 143 -14.21 -2.37 3.49
CA GLY A 143 -13.67 -3.31 4.47
C GLY A 143 -14.13 -4.75 4.21
N VAL A 144 -15.42 -4.93 3.91
CA VAL A 144 -15.98 -6.26 3.58
C VAL A 144 -15.37 -6.80 2.28
N ILE A 145 -15.30 -6.00 1.21
CA ILE A 145 -14.70 -6.43 -0.05
C ILE A 145 -13.21 -6.78 0.16
N ALA A 146 -12.46 -5.93 0.89
CA ALA A 146 -11.06 -6.18 1.19
C ALA A 146 -10.86 -7.51 1.90
N LEU A 147 -11.66 -7.81 2.94
CA LEU A 147 -11.58 -9.09 3.65
C LEU A 147 -12.02 -10.27 2.79
N ALA A 148 -13.15 -10.14 2.11
CA ALA A 148 -13.74 -11.23 1.31
C ALA A 148 -12.85 -11.62 0.12
N THR A 149 -12.10 -10.68 -0.44
CA THR A 149 -11.17 -10.96 -1.55
C THR A 149 -9.79 -11.34 -1.05
N SER A 150 -9.21 -10.60 -0.10
CA SER A 150 -7.83 -10.79 0.32
C SER A 150 -7.62 -12.05 1.16
N LEU A 151 -8.52 -12.35 2.12
CA LEU A 151 -8.33 -13.50 3.00
C LEU A 151 -8.33 -14.84 2.26
N PRO A 152 -9.31 -15.17 1.40
CA PRO A 152 -9.25 -16.41 0.64
C PRO A 152 -8.04 -16.48 -0.27
N PHE A 153 -7.69 -15.36 -0.91
CA PHE A 153 -6.55 -15.31 -1.82
C PHE A 153 -5.23 -15.54 -1.08
N THR A 154 -5.01 -14.89 0.06
CA THR A 154 -3.77 -15.07 0.84
C THR A 154 -3.66 -16.46 1.45
N LEU A 155 -4.77 -17.04 1.91
CA LEU A 155 -4.77 -18.37 2.54
C LEU A 155 -4.61 -19.50 1.53
N PHE A 156 -5.28 -19.43 0.39
CA PHE A 156 -5.38 -20.57 -0.54
C PHE A 156 -4.46 -20.43 -1.76
N CYS A 157 -4.27 -19.21 -2.29
CA CYS A 157 -3.52 -19.01 -3.53
C CYS A 157 -2.05 -18.69 -3.30
N VAL A 158 -1.70 -17.92 -2.26
CA VAL A 158 -0.32 -17.55 -2.02
C VAL A 158 0.51 -18.74 -1.54
N ARG A 159 1.70 -18.90 -2.09
CA ARG A 159 2.73 -19.86 -1.65
C ARG A 159 4.02 -19.09 -1.39
N SER A 160 4.71 -19.42 -0.31
CA SER A 160 5.92 -18.68 0.11
C SER A 160 7.08 -18.89 -0.86
N THR A 161 7.18 -20.10 -1.40
CA THR A 161 8.26 -20.48 -2.32
C THR A 161 7.75 -21.47 -3.38
N PRO A 162 8.40 -21.53 -4.57
CA PRO A 162 8.05 -22.48 -5.62
C PRO A 162 8.20 -23.94 -5.18
N GLU A 163 9.17 -24.22 -4.32
CA GLU A 163 9.48 -25.57 -3.82
C GLU A 163 8.30 -26.20 -3.08
N GLU A 164 7.45 -25.38 -2.42
CA GLU A 164 6.23 -25.86 -1.75
C GLU A 164 5.23 -26.56 -2.69
N VAL A 165 5.32 -26.28 -3.98
CA VAL A 165 4.49 -26.86 -5.03
C VAL A 165 5.28 -27.75 -6.00
N GLY A 166 6.50 -28.11 -5.62
CA GLY A 166 7.37 -28.98 -6.43
C GLY A 166 7.97 -28.31 -7.66
N LEU A 167 8.02 -26.98 -7.70
CA LEU A 167 8.58 -26.21 -8.80
C LEU A 167 9.92 -25.60 -8.43
N THR A 168 10.75 -25.35 -9.44
CA THR A 168 11.97 -24.55 -9.31
C THR A 168 11.69 -23.09 -9.65
N PRO A 169 12.39 -22.12 -9.02
CA PRO A 169 12.24 -20.71 -9.37
C PRO A 169 12.51 -20.47 -10.86
N TYR A 170 11.67 -19.66 -11.50
CA TYR A 170 11.81 -19.37 -12.91
C TYR A 170 13.15 -18.70 -13.23
N GLY A 171 13.91 -19.31 -14.16
CA GLY A 171 15.24 -18.83 -14.55
C GLY A 171 16.33 -19.06 -13.51
N ALA A 172 16.13 -19.99 -12.58
CA ALA A 172 17.19 -20.46 -11.69
C ALA A 172 18.18 -21.34 -12.47
N GLU A 173 19.46 -21.14 -12.20
CA GLU A 173 20.50 -22.06 -12.68
C GLU A 173 20.52 -23.30 -11.79
N VAL A 174 20.42 -24.47 -12.43
CA VAL A 174 20.50 -25.75 -11.76
C VAL A 174 21.91 -26.27 -11.96
N ALA A 175 22.63 -26.51 -10.89
CA ALA A 175 23.97 -27.07 -10.92
C ALA A 175 23.95 -28.51 -11.45
N ALA A 176 25.09 -29.05 -11.87
CA ALA A 176 25.21 -30.40 -12.44
C ALA A 176 24.78 -31.51 -11.46
N ASP A 177 24.72 -31.22 -10.18
CA ASP A 177 24.23 -32.11 -9.10
C ASP A 177 22.70 -31.99 -8.86
N GLY A 178 21.97 -31.22 -9.66
CA GLY A 178 20.54 -31.02 -9.51
C GLY A 178 20.15 -29.99 -8.43
N THR A 179 21.10 -29.33 -7.76
CA THR A 179 20.82 -28.33 -6.76
C THR A 179 20.58 -26.98 -7.40
N VAL A 180 19.59 -26.21 -6.88
CA VAL A 180 19.31 -24.84 -7.32
C VAL A 180 20.30 -23.90 -6.64
N GLU A 181 21.07 -23.16 -7.41
CA GLU A 181 22.00 -22.17 -6.85
C GLU A 181 21.26 -21.15 -5.97
N LYS A 182 21.74 -20.99 -4.73
CA LYS A 182 21.20 -19.96 -3.83
C LYS A 182 21.58 -18.58 -4.33
N PRO A 183 20.65 -17.58 -4.25
CA PRO A 183 20.98 -16.23 -4.68
C PRO A 183 22.16 -15.69 -3.91
N ARG A 184 23.16 -15.19 -4.61
CA ARG A 184 24.28 -14.46 -4.02
C ARG A 184 23.79 -13.09 -3.57
N GLY A 185 23.55 -12.93 -2.26
CA GLY A 185 23.14 -11.66 -1.65
C GLY A 185 24.25 -11.08 -0.79
N LEU A 186 24.28 -9.75 -0.67
CA LEU A 186 25.10 -9.06 0.31
C LEU A 186 24.38 -9.06 1.65
N SER A 187 25.14 -9.23 2.76
CA SER A 187 24.54 -9.02 4.09
C SER A 187 24.10 -7.56 4.25
N ALA A 188 23.00 -7.32 5.00
CA ALA A 188 22.48 -5.99 5.24
C ALA A 188 23.55 -4.99 5.75
N SER A 189 24.43 -5.45 6.63
CA SER A 189 25.52 -4.63 7.14
C SER A 189 26.54 -4.21 6.06
N LYS A 190 26.83 -5.10 5.10
CA LYS A 190 27.71 -4.76 3.96
C LYS A 190 26.99 -3.85 2.96
N ALA A 191 25.69 -4.08 2.71
CA ALA A 191 24.89 -3.24 1.83
C ALA A 191 24.81 -1.80 2.36
N MET A 192 24.54 -1.60 3.66
CA MET A 192 24.47 -0.28 4.29
C MET A 192 25.80 0.48 4.30
N ARG A 193 26.95 -0.21 4.17
CA ARG A 193 28.27 0.44 4.04
C ARG A 193 28.62 0.81 2.60
N SER A 194 27.80 0.40 1.63
CA SER A 194 28.02 0.71 0.24
C SER A 194 27.50 2.13 -0.11
N PRO A 195 28.25 2.95 -0.85
CA PRO A 195 27.77 4.25 -1.34
C PRO A 195 26.51 4.11 -2.19
N VAL A 196 26.34 3.00 -2.89
CA VAL A 196 25.15 2.70 -3.70
C VAL A 196 23.89 2.71 -2.88
N PHE A 197 23.95 2.21 -1.61
CA PHE A 197 22.81 2.25 -0.69
C PHE A 197 22.33 3.68 -0.46
N TYR A 198 23.23 4.61 -0.18
CA TYR A 198 22.88 6.01 0.08
C TYR A 198 22.35 6.73 -1.16
N ILE A 199 22.92 6.44 -2.33
CA ILE A 199 22.44 7.00 -3.60
C ILE A 199 21.00 6.55 -3.85
N VAL A 200 20.70 5.26 -3.72
CA VAL A 200 19.34 4.72 -3.88
C VAL A 200 18.39 5.26 -2.82
N PHE A 201 18.86 5.39 -1.56
CA PHE A 201 18.07 5.93 -0.45
C PHE A 201 17.65 7.39 -0.71
N ILE A 202 18.61 8.24 -1.12
CA ILE A 202 18.34 9.65 -1.45
C ILE A 202 17.40 9.74 -2.66
N TYR A 203 17.68 8.96 -3.71
CA TYR A 203 16.84 8.91 -4.90
C TYR A 203 15.39 8.52 -4.58
N ALA A 204 15.19 7.47 -3.78
CA ALA A 204 13.87 7.04 -3.31
C ALA A 204 13.18 8.15 -2.49
N GLY A 205 13.93 8.88 -1.65
CA GLY A 205 13.42 10.03 -0.91
C GLY A 205 12.89 11.13 -1.82
N PHE A 206 13.62 11.50 -2.85
CA PHE A 206 13.18 12.52 -3.82
C PHE A 206 11.94 12.09 -4.60
N ILE A 207 11.88 10.83 -5.06
CA ILE A 207 10.69 10.32 -5.77
C ILE A 207 9.45 10.37 -4.85
N ASN A 208 9.59 9.95 -3.59
CA ASN A 208 8.47 9.99 -2.65
C ASN A 208 8.00 11.43 -2.38
N LEU A 209 8.91 12.41 -2.29
CA LEU A 209 8.55 13.82 -2.18
C LEU A 209 7.71 14.28 -3.37
N LEU A 210 8.11 13.95 -4.59
CA LEU A 210 7.36 14.29 -5.80
C LEU A 210 5.97 13.64 -5.82
N THR A 211 5.86 12.37 -5.39
CA THR A 211 4.59 11.66 -5.29
C THR A 211 3.64 12.31 -4.29
N ILE A 212 4.15 12.76 -3.13
CA ILE A 212 3.34 13.47 -2.13
C ILE A 212 2.79 14.78 -2.70
N ILE A 213 3.59 15.55 -3.43
CA ILE A 213 3.14 16.78 -4.10
C ILE A 213 2.05 16.46 -5.14
N ALA A 214 2.25 15.43 -5.95
CA ALA A 214 1.27 15.01 -6.95
C ALA A 214 -0.08 14.63 -6.32
N ASN A 215 -0.08 13.95 -5.18
CA ASN A 215 -1.29 13.59 -4.46
C ASN A 215 -2.07 14.80 -3.89
N GLN A 216 -1.42 15.94 -3.66
CA GLN A 216 -2.09 17.17 -3.22
C GLN A 216 -2.68 17.97 -4.39
N PHE A 217 -2.30 17.68 -5.62
CA PHE A 217 -2.69 18.45 -6.79
C PHE A 217 -4.21 18.52 -7.01
N PRO A 218 -5.00 17.43 -6.87
CA PRO A 218 -6.45 17.49 -7.00
C PRO A 218 -7.11 18.43 -5.97
N SER A 219 -6.62 18.41 -4.75
CA SER A 219 -7.11 19.29 -3.68
C SER A 219 -6.83 20.77 -3.98
N TYR A 220 -5.64 21.06 -4.47
CA TYR A 220 -5.23 22.39 -4.89
C TYR A 220 -6.07 22.92 -6.07
N MET A 221 -6.31 22.10 -7.08
CA MET A 221 -7.14 22.47 -8.22
C MET A 221 -8.57 22.85 -7.82
N ARG A 222 -9.13 22.16 -6.82
CA ARG A 222 -10.45 22.51 -6.27
C ARG A 222 -10.45 23.89 -5.59
N THR A 223 -9.40 24.25 -4.88
CA THR A 223 -9.29 25.59 -4.24
C THR A 223 -9.18 26.72 -5.26
N LEU A 224 -8.69 26.42 -6.47
CA LEU A 224 -8.65 27.38 -7.60
C LEU A 224 -9.98 27.49 -8.36
N GLY A 225 -11.04 26.82 -7.90
CA GLY A 225 -12.34 26.85 -8.57
C GLY A 225 -12.40 26.06 -9.89
N ALA A 226 -11.48 25.11 -10.10
CA ALA A 226 -11.53 24.24 -11.25
C ALA A 226 -12.85 23.46 -11.26
N ALA A 227 -13.50 23.38 -12.42
CA ALA A 227 -14.72 22.61 -12.59
C ALA A 227 -14.53 21.16 -12.16
N GLY A 228 -15.57 20.54 -11.59
CA GLY A 228 -15.50 19.21 -10.99
C GLY A 228 -14.84 18.13 -11.87
N ASN A 229 -15.02 18.22 -13.18
CA ASN A 229 -14.43 17.29 -14.14
C ASN A 229 -12.91 17.35 -14.17
N VAL A 230 -12.31 18.55 -14.16
CA VAL A 230 -10.84 18.71 -14.18
C VAL A 230 -10.22 18.17 -12.90
N ALA A 231 -10.85 18.44 -11.75
CA ALA A 231 -10.37 17.92 -10.47
C ALA A 231 -10.47 16.37 -10.40
N TYR A 232 -11.50 15.81 -11.02
CA TYR A 232 -11.69 14.36 -11.16
C TYR A 232 -10.63 13.74 -12.07
N ASP A 233 -10.41 14.31 -13.26
CA ASP A 233 -9.42 13.83 -14.22
C ASP A 233 -8.00 13.85 -13.63
N VAL A 234 -7.66 14.91 -12.91
CA VAL A 234 -6.38 15.01 -12.20
C VAL A 234 -6.26 13.97 -11.08
N ALA A 235 -7.36 13.68 -10.36
CA ALA A 235 -7.34 12.66 -9.32
C ALA A 235 -7.15 11.24 -9.91
N VAL A 236 -7.78 10.97 -11.06
CA VAL A 236 -7.60 9.69 -11.79
C VAL A 236 -6.17 9.55 -12.29
N VAL A 237 -5.63 10.58 -12.92
CA VAL A 237 -4.24 10.57 -13.42
C VAL A 237 -3.24 10.46 -12.27
N GLY A 238 -3.47 11.19 -11.17
CA GLY A 238 -2.61 11.11 -9.98
C GLY A 238 -2.65 9.75 -9.28
N GLY A 239 -3.74 9.00 -9.41
CA GLY A 239 -3.83 7.61 -8.91
C GLY A 239 -3.11 6.59 -9.77
N VAL A 240 -2.73 6.96 -11.01
CA VAL A 240 -2.00 6.10 -11.95
C VAL A 240 -0.48 6.37 -11.90
N MET A 241 -0.04 7.52 -11.41
CA MET A 241 1.38 7.86 -11.21
C MET A 241 1.91 7.29 -9.88
#